data_8fb6f01eafbe5705719c1596884257e7
#
_entry.id   8fb6f01eafbe5705719c1596884257e7
#
_cell.length_a   1.000
_cell.length_b   1.000
_cell.length_c   1.000
_cell.angle_alpha   90.00
_cell.angle_beta   90.00
_cell.angle_gamma   90.00
#
_symmetry.space_group_name_H-M   'P 1'
#
loop_
_entity.id
_entity.type
_entity.pdbx_description
1 polymer ?
#
loop_
_entity_poly.entity_id
_entity_poly.type
_entity_poly.pdbx_seq_one_letter_code
_entity_poly.pdbx_strand_id
1 'polypeptide(L)'
;MYKRIDHIVVRVKDLEQGLADYEGKMGLTRREAPHEIPELGMKRAVLPIGDDGPFIEICEPLGEGAIANAFAKYGEGLHLVALAVDDLQAAKAELEANGARLIEAGKMVFVHPRDGHGVLYQLVERT
;
A
#
# COMPACT_ATOMS: atom_id res chain seq x y z
N MET A 1 9.74 7.34 16.05
CA MET A 1 9.03 7.71 14.82
C MET A 1 8.32 6.52 14.19
N TYR A 2 9.05 5.52 13.72
CA TYR A 2 8.42 4.32 13.15
C TYR A 2 7.97 3.35 14.23
N LYS A 3 6.82 2.72 13.99
CA LYS A 3 6.24 1.76 14.92
C LYS A 3 6.33 0.33 14.41
N ARG A 4 6.10 0.12 13.10
CA ARG A 4 6.09 -1.20 12.49
C ARG A 4 5.91 -1.08 10.97
N ILE A 5 6.10 -2.19 10.27
CA ILE A 5 5.57 -2.32 8.92
C ILE A 5 4.06 -2.51 9.09
N ASP A 6 3.28 -1.59 8.53
CA ASP A 6 1.83 -1.59 8.71
C ASP A 6 1.13 -2.53 7.72
N HIS A 7 1.48 -2.40 6.45
CA HIS A 7 0.94 -3.28 5.42
C HIS A 7 1.79 -3.21 4.17
N ILE A 8 1.53 -4.14 3.27
CA ILE A 8 2.05 -4.09 1.91
C ILE A 8 0.88 -4.06 0.95
N VAL A 9 1.10 -3.47 -0.23
CA VAL A 9 0.11 -3.41 -1.29
C VAL A 9 0.64 -4.20 -2.48
N VAL A 10 -0.17 -5.12 -2.98
CA VAL A 10 0.17 -5.99 -4.10
C VAL A 10 -0.80 -5.70 -5.25
N ARG A 11 -0.24 -5.44 -6.43
CA ARG A 11 -1.04 -5.26 -7.65
C ARG A 11 -1.40 -6.63 -8.21
N VAL A 12 -2.67 -6.83 -8.53
CA VAL A 12 -3.16 -8.05 -9.18
C VAL A 12 -3.96 -7.67 -10.42
N LYS A 13 -3.97 -8.55 -11.41
CA LYS A 13 -4.73 -8.34 -12.64
C LYS A 13 -6.23 -8.49 -12.40
N ASP A 14 -6.60 -9.46 -11.57
CA ASP A 14 -7.98 -9.81 -11.26
C ASP A 14 -8.10 -10.02 -9.76
N LEU A 15 -8.86 -9.16 -9.11
CA LEU A 15 -8.97 -9.17 -7.65
C LEU A 15 -9.61 -10.44 -7.11
N GLU A 16 -10.66 -10.93 -7.78
CA GLU A 16 -11.33 -12.16 -7.33
C GLU A 16 -10.41 -13.38 -7.46
N GLN A 17 -9.64 -13.46 -8.54
CA GLN A 17 -8.66 -14.53 -8.69
C GLN A 17 -7.54 -14.39 -7.65
N GLY A 18 -7.06 -13.18 -7.41
CA GLY A 18 -6.05 -12.92 -6.38
C GLY A 18 -6.52 -13.36 -5.00
N LEU A 19 -7.75 -12.99 -4.65
CA LEU A 19 -8.36 -13.41 -3.38
C LEU A 19 -8.47 -14.94 -3.28
N ALA A 20 -8.95 -15.58 -4.35
CA ALA A 20 -9.07 -17.04 -4.37
C ALA A 20 -7.71 -17.71 -4.11
N ASP A 21 -6.65 -17.18 -4.70
CA ASP A 21 -5.29 -17.72 -4.52
C ASP A 21 -4.76 -17.47 -3.11
N TYR A 22 -4.86 -16.24 -2.60
CA TYR A 22 -4.38 -15.92 -1.26
C TYR A 22 -5.16 -16.67 -0.18
N GLU A 23 -6.47 -16.80 -0.35
CA GLU A 23 -7.28 -17.54 0.62
C GLU A 23 -7.13 -19.05 0.47
N GLY A 24 -7.21 -19.54 -0.76
CA GLY A 24 -7.20 -20.98 -1.02
C GLY A 24 -5.82 -21.63 -0.91
N LYS A 25 -4.77 -20.92 -1.34
CA LYS A 25 -3.41 -21.48 -1.36
C LYS A 25 -2.57 -21.06 -0.17
N MET A 26 -2.73 -19.82 0.31
CA MET A 26 -1.95 -19.32 1.43
C MET A 26 -2.71 -19.36 2.77
N GLY A 27 -4.00 -19.65 2.74
CA GLY A 27 -4.78 -19.77 3.96
C GLY A 27 -5.12 -18.47 4.66
N LEU A 28 -5.04 -17.35 3.94
CA LEU A 28 -5.43 -16.07 4.50
C LEU A 28 -6.95 -15.89 4.42
N THR A 29 -7.50 -14.97 5.19
CA THR A 29 -8.94 -14.71 5.20
C THR A 29 -9.18 -13.21 5.05
N ARG A 30 -10.01 -12.84 4.07
CA ARG A 30 -10.35 -11.43 3.86
C ARG A 30 -11.09 -10.86 5.07
N ARG A 31 -10.84 -9.59 5.36
CA ARG A 31 -11.50 -8.89 6.46
C ARG A 31 -12.97 -8.60 6.14
N GLU A 32 -13.23 -8.25 4.88
CA GLU A 32 -14.56 -7.89 4.41
C GLU A 32 -14.61 -8.03 2.88
N ALA A 33 -15.78 -7.84 2.29
CA ALA A 33 -15.93 -7.89 0.85
C ALA A 33 -15.06 -6.83 0.17
N PRO A 34 -14.55 -7.12 -1.05
CA PRO A 34 -13.83 -6.12 -1.83
C PRO A 34 -14.67 -4.88 -2.07
N HIS A 35 -14.03 -3.72 -2.15
CA HIS A 35 -14.74 -2.51 -2.51
C HIS A 35 -13.91 -1.62 -3.43
N GLU A 36 -14.61 -0.77 -4.18
CA GLU A 36 -13.99 0.14 -5.11
C GLU A 36 -13.64 1.46 -4.42
N ILE A 37 -12.48 2.01 -4.78
CA ILE A 37 -12.06 3.34 -4.34
C ILE A 37 -11.70 4.11 -5.60
N PRO A 38 -12.71 4.67 -6.30
CA PRO A 38 -12.47 5.35 -7.59
C PRO A 38 -11.48 6.50 -7.50
N GLU A 39 -11.47 7.23 -6.39
CA GLU A 39 -10.54 8.35 -6.17
C GLU A 39 -9.08 7.90 -6.07
N LEU A 40 -8.83 6.64 -5.75
CA LEU A 40 -7.50 6.06 -5.74
C LEU A 40 -7.24 5.19 -6.97
N GLY A 41 -8.22 5.09 -7.88
CA GLY A 41 -8.09 4.30 -9.10
C GLY A 41 -7.92 2.81 -8.86
N MET A 42 -8.55 2.28 -7.82
CA MET A 42 -8.39 0.86 -7.50
C MET A 42 -9.64 0.23 -6.89
N LYS A 43 -9.72 -1.08 -7.05
CA LYS A 43 -10.60 -1.97 -6.34
C LYS A 43 -9.71 -2.80 -5.43
N ARG A 44 -10.06 -2.94 -4.16
CA ARG A 44 -9.15 -3.55 -3.18
C ARG A 44 -9.83 -4.52 -2.24
N ALA A 45 -9.00 -5.36 -1.63
CA ALA A 45 -9.38 -6.21 -0.51
C ALA A 45 -8.23 -6.25 0.49
N VAL A 46 -8.58 -6.45 1.76
CA VAL A 46 -7.62 -6.49 2.86
C VAL A 46 -7.62 -7.88 3.48
N LEU A 47 -6.42 -8.42 3.63
CA LEU A 47 -6.15 -9.73 4.22
C LEU A 47 -5.32 -9.53 5.49
N PRO A 48 -5.94 -9.55 6.68
CA PRO A 48 -5.20 -9.37 7.94
C PRO A 48 -4.14 -10.43 8.15
N ILE A 49 -3.04 -10.04 8.75
CA ILE A 49 -1.97 -10.92 9.18
C ILE A 49 -1.94 -10.89 10.71
N GLY A 50 -2.44 -11.93 11.33
CA GLY A 50 -2.57 -11.95 12.77
C GLY A 50 -3.63 -10.98 13.27
N ASP A 51 -3.58 -10.65 14.58
CA ASP A 51 -4.63 -9.87 15.25
C ASP A 51 -4.18 -8.45 15.63
N ASP A 52 -2.94 -8.08 15.30
CA ASP A 52 -2.31 -6.86 15.80
C ASP A 52 -2.25 -5.72 14.80
N GLY A 53 -3.00 -5.81 13.70
CA GLY A 53 -3.16 -4.70 12.77
C GLY A 53 -2.48 -4.82 11.41
N PRO A 54 -1.32 -5.49 11.24
CA PRO A 54 -0.71 -5.64 9.93
C PRO A 54 -1.59 -6.40 8.93
N PHE A 55 -1.47 -6.07 7.66
CA PHE A 55 -2.28 -6.74 6.63
C PHE A 55 -1.60 -6.69 5.27
N ILE A 56 -2.07 -7.53 4.38
CA ILE A 56 -1.78 -7.45 2.94
C ILE A 56 -3.00 -6.84 2.28
N GLU A 57 -2.79 -5.77 1.52
CA GLU A 57 -3.81 -5.18 0.68
C GLU A 57 -3.55 -5.61 -0.76
N ILE A 58 -4.53 -6.24 -1.39
CA ILE A 58 -4.42 -6.54 -2.81
C ILE A 58 -5.33 -5.58 -3.58
N CYS A 59 -4.85 -5.11 -4.73
CA CYS A 59 -5.57 -4.12 -5.51
C CYS A 59 -5.53 -4.43 -7.00
N GLU A 60 -6.67 -4.16 -7.65
CA GLU A 60 -6.84 -4.24 -9.09
C GLU A 60 -7.01 -2.81 -9.61
N PRO A 61 -6.37 -2.44 -10.73
CA PRO A 61 -6.59 -1.12 -11.32
C PRO A 61 -8.06 -0.88 -11.65
N LEU A 62 -8.55 0.32 -11.32
CA LEU A 62 -9.91 0.75 -11.65
C LEU A 62 -9.81 2.08 -12.37
N GLY A 63 -10.01 2.09 -13.68
CA GLY A 63 -9.84 3.28 -14.49
C GLY A 63 -8.37 3.70 -14.58
N GLU A 64 -8.14 5.02 -14.55
CA GLU A 64 -6.80 5.61 -14.64
C GLU A 64 -6.26 5.93 -13.26
N GLY A 65 -4.93 6.06 -13.15
CA GLY A 65 -4.28 6.47 -11.92
C GLY A 65 -2.96 5.77 -11.68
N ALA A 66 -2.41 5.96 -10.48
CA ALA A 66 -1.08 5.45 -10.12
C ALA A 66 -1.01 3.92 -10.17
N ILE A 67 -2.06 3.22 -9.73
CA ILE A 67 -2.11 1.75 -9.76
C ILE A 67 -2.12 1.25 -11.21
N ALA A 68 -2.97 1.84 -12.07
CA ALA A 68 -3.04 1.46 -13.48
C ALA A 68 -1.70 1.73 -14.19
N ASN A 69 -1.08 2.87 -13.90
CA ASN A 69 0.22 3.23 -14.49
C ASN A 69 1.31 2.24 -14.07
N ALA A 70 1.36 1.89 -12.79
CA ALA A 70 2.34 0.93 -12.28
C ALA A 70 2.07 -0.47 -12.83
N PHE A 71 0.80 -0.86 -12.95
CA PHE A 71 0.45 -2.16 -13.52
C PHE A 71 0.86 -2.25 -14.99
N ALA A 72 0.62 -1.18 -15.77
CA ALA A 72 1.03 -1.14 -17.18
C ALA A 72 2.54 -1.27 -17.34
N LYS A 73 3.30 -0.71 -16.40
CA LYS A 73 4.77 -0.71 -16.46
C LYS A 73 5.39 -1.98 -15.91
N TYR A 74 4.87 -2.50 -14.80
CA TYR A 74 5.50 -3.58 -14.03
C TYR A 74 4.67 -4.86 -13.95
N GLY A 75 3.37 -4.80 -14.26
CA GLY A 75 2.47 -5.95 -14.09
C GLY A 75 2.12 -6.22 -12.63
N GLU A 76 1.84 -7.49 -12.35
CA GLU A 76 1.55 -7.94 -10.98
C GLU A 76 2.80 -7.88 -10.11
N GLY A 77 2.61 -7.69 -8.81
CA GLY A 77 3.68 -7.70 -7.85
C GLY A 77 3.53 -6.65 -6.77
N LEU A 78 4.57 -6.49 -5.97
CA LEU A 78 4.58 -5.54 -4.87
C LEU A 78 4.48 -4.11 -5.40
N HIS A 79 3.51 -3.35 -4.88
CA HIS A 79 3.31 -1.95 -5.25
C HIS A 79 4.01 -1.01 -4.26
N LEU A 80 3.78 -1.20 -2.97
CA LEU A 80 4.41 -0.38 -1.93
C LEU A 80 4.46 -1.12 -0.60
N VAL A 81 5.28 -0.60 0.29
CA VAL A 81 5.32 -0.98 1.70
C VAL A 81 4.90 0.23 2.53
N ALA A 82 3.91 0.05 3.40
CA ALA A 82 3.45 1.11 4.28
C ALA A 82 4.05 0.95 5.67
N LEU A 83 4.64 2.03 6.16
CA LEU A 83 5.27 2.08 7.47
C LEU A 83 4.41 2.92 8.41
N ALA A 84 4.08 2.38 9.57
CA ALA A 84 3.32 3.11 10.57
C ALA A 84 4.23 4.07 11.33
N VAL A 85 3.74 5.30 11.49
CA VAL A 85 4.39 6.34 12.30
C VAL A 85 3.40 6.84 13.35
N ASP A 86 3.91 7.40 14.43
CA ASP A 86 3.07 7.92 15.49
C ASP A 86 2.54 9.32 15.21
N ASP A 87 3.25 10.12 14.42
CA ASP A 87 2.84 11.48 14.05
C ASP A 87 3.32 11.75 12.62
N LEU A 88 2.37 11.80 11.69
CA LEU A 88 2.68 11.92 10.27
C LEU A 88 3.37 13.26 9.93
N GLN A 89 2.91 14.35 10.52
CA GLN A 89 3.50 15.65 10.25
C GLN A 89 4.93 15.76 10.78
N ALA A 90 5.17 15.22 11.97
CA ALA A 90 6.50 15.19 12.55
C ALA A 90 7.43 14.29 11.74
N ALA A 91 6.94 13.12 11.32
CA ALA A 91 7.72 12.21 10.47
C ALA A 91 8.09 12.86 9.14
N LYS A 92 7.12 13.51 8.50
CA LYS A 92 7.35 14.23 7.25
C LYS A 92 8.44 15.29 7.41
N ALA A 93 8.35 16.11 8.45
CA ALA A 93 9.32 17.18 8.71
C ALA A 93 10.73 16.60 8.94
N GLU A 94 10.83 15.51 9.68
CA GLU A 94 12.12 14.86 9.93
C GLU A 94 12.74 14.30 8.64
N LEU A 95 11.93 13.65 7.81
CA LEU A 95 12.42 13.08 6.55
C LEU A 95 12.86 14.18 5.57
N GLU A 96 12.10 15.27 5.49
CA GLU A 96 12.50 16.43 4.68
C GLU A 96 13.83 17.02 5.17
N ALA A 97 14.00 17.14 6.49
CA ALA A 97 15.25 17.63 7.08
C ALA A 97 16.43 16.70 6.77
N ASN A 98 16.16 15.40 6.61
CA ASN A 98 17.18 14.40 6.23
C ASN A 98 17.48 14.40 4.73
N GLY A 99 16.77 15.19 3.95
CA GLY A 99 16.97 15.28 2.50
C GLY A 99 16.20 14.25 1.69
N ALA A 100 15.23 13.55 2.31
CA ALA A 100 14.41 12.59 1.59
C ALA A 100 13.47 13.29 0.61
N ARG A 101 13.26 12.66 -0.54
CA ARG A 101 12.27 13.13 -1.53
C ARG A 101 10.92 12.54 -1.18
N LEU A 102 9.97 13.39 -0.89
CA LEU A 102 8.62 12.97 -0.55
C LEU A 102 7.68 13.22 -1.72
N ILE A 103 6.70 12.34 -1.86
CA ILE A 103 5.58 12.50 -2.79
C ILE A 103 4.34 12.65 -1.93
N GLU A 104 3.59 13.73 -2.16
CA GLU A 104 2.34 13.96 -1.46
C GLU A 104 1.19 13.87 -2.44
N ALA A 105 0.19 13.06 -2.11
CA ALA A 105 -1.03 12.89 -2.91
C ALA A 105 -2.23 12.97 -1.97
N GLY A 106 -2.91 14.12 -1.97
CA GLY A 106 -3.95 14.38 -0.99
C GLY A 106 -3.36 14.39 0.42
N LYS A 107 -3.85 13.52 1.29
CA LYS A 107 -3.34 13.36 2.66
C LYS A 107 -2.26 12.28 2.76
N MET A 108 -1.97 11.59 1.66
CA MET A 108 -0.99 10.51 1.66
C MET A 108 0.41 11.06 1.46
N VAL A 109 1.37 10.46 2.16
CA VAL A 109 2.79 10.82 2.08
C VAL A 109 3.58 9.58 1.74
N PHE A 110 4.43 9.70 0.72
CA PHE A 110 5.30 8.61 0.26
C PHE A 110 6.75 9.07 0.22
N VAL A 111 7.66 8.12 0.43
CA VAL A 111 9.08 8.33 0.15
C VAL A 111 9.35 7.86 -1.28
N HIS A 112 9.96 8.74 -2.09
CA HIS A 112 10.24 8.46 -3.48
C HIS A 112 11.09 7.18 -3.62
N PRO A 113 10.78 6.29 -4.61
CA PRO A 113 11.53 5.05 -4.80
C PRO A 113 13.04 5.23 -5.00
N ARG A 114 13.46 6.40 -5.47
CA ARG A 114 14.88 6.71 -5.59
C ARG A 114 15.62 6.66 -4.26
N ASP A 115 14.98 7.12 -3.20
CA ASP A 115 15.55 7.07 -1.86
C ASP A 115 15.28 5.73 -1.17
N GLY A 116 14.24 5.01 -1.63
CA GLY A 116 13.93 3.67 -1.14
C GLY A 116 14.62 2.55 -1.89
N HIS A 117 15.56 2.87 -2.77
CA HIS A 117 16.30 1.88 -3.58
C HIS A 117 15.37 0.97 -4.39
N GLY A 118 14.37 1.61 -5.04
CA GLY A 118 13.41 0.91 -5.90
C GLY A 118 12.10 0.55 -5.21
N VAL A 119 11.99 0.79 -3.92
CA VAL A 119 10.75 0.52 -3.16
C VAL A 119 10.04 1.82 -2.85
N LEU A 120 8.75 1.89 -3.17
CA LEU A 120 7.89 2.99 -2.76
C LEU A 120 7.41 2.73 -1.34
N TYR A 121 7.73 3.64 -0.41
CA TYR A 121 7.25 3.55 0.96
C TYR A 121 6.16 4.59 1.20
N GLN A 122 5.08 4.16 1.84
CA GLN A 122 4.04 5.07 2.32
C GLN A 122 4.19 5.23 3.83
N LEU A 123 3.97 6.44 4.32
CA LEU A 123 3.89 6.67 5.77
C LEU A 123 2.42 6.76 6.16
N VAL A 124 2.02 6.01 7.18
CA VAL A 124 0.64 6.03 7.69
C VAL A 124 0.67 6.30 9.20
N GLU A 125 -0.20 7.18 9.65
CA GLU A 125 -0.28 7.48 11.09
C GLU A 125 -1.12 6.41 11.78
N ARG A 126 -0.58 5.85 12.85
CA ARG A 126 -1.27 4.88 13.69
C ARG A 126 -1.04 5.22 15.16
N THR A 127 -2.05 5.03 15.92
CA THR A 127 -1.99 5.26 17.38
C THR A 127 -1.46 4.03 18.14
#